data_4b9aeaf73b72a97ecde01bd17e0fa5f2
#
_entry.id   4b9aeaf73b72a97ecde01bd17e0fa5f2
#
_cell.length_a   1.000
_cell.length_b   1.000
_cell.length_c   1.000
_cell.angle_alpha   90.00
_cell.angle_beta   90.00
_cell.angle_gamma   90.00
#
_symmetry.space_group_name_H-M   'P 1'
#
loop_
_entity.id
_entity.type
_entity.pdbx_description
1 polymer ?
#
loop_
_entity_poly.entity_id
_entity_poly.type
_entity_poly.pdbx_seq_one_letter_code
_entity_poly.pdbx_strand_id
1 'polypeptide(L)'
;MRIGFLQFKPVLGDLPATLQTIDRLCVLGSQADLLVLPELCNSGYNFESSRQAWETSEEIEESIFIQHLATLCQRHDLSIVSGFNERDGDRLYNSAILVGPRGYVGKYRKLHLFSKEKDHFQPGNAGLPVFQVGPCRVGLLVCFVWVFPEVWRILALKGADVICHPSNLVLPGLAQSAVPIHALTNRVFVVTANKIGAERDLLFTGLSTIADPKGTVLLQASSSEEEVGIVDIDPS
;
A
#
# COMPACT_ATOMS: atom_id res chain seq x y z
N MET A 1 -10.49 15.74 -4.85
CA MET A 1 -10.11 14.33 -5.12
C MET A 1 -10.48 13.47 -3.92
N ARG A 2 -11.09 12.32 -4.14
CA ARG A 2 -11.45 11.39 -3.05
C ARG A 2 -10.39 10.31 -2.94
N ILE A 3 -9.70 10.26 -1.80
CA ILE A 3 -8.68 9.26 -1.51
C ILE A 3 -9.15 8.32 -0.41
N GLY A 4 -8.75 7.05 -0.47
CA GLY A 4 -9.21 6.07 0.52
C GLY A 4 -8.27 4.90 0.71
N PHE A 5 -8.61 4.07 1.70
CA PHE A 5 -7.95 2.80 1.98
C PHE A 5 -8.96 1.65 2.01
N LEU A 6 -8.46 0.46 1.70
CA LEU A 6 -9.12 -0.80 2.03
C LEU A 6 -8.31 -1.46 3.15
N GLN A 7 -8.92 -1.58 4.34
CA GLN A 7 -8.36 -2.32 5.46
C GLN A 7 -8.95 -3.72 5.47
N PHE A 8 -8.11 -4.73 5.31
CA PHE A 8 -8.52 -6.13 5.36
C PHE A 8 -7.32 -7.06 5.59
N LYS A 9 -7.58 -8.36 5.63
CA LYS A 9 -6.55 -9.40 5.75
C LYS A 9 -6.39 -10.13 4.41
N PRO A 10 -5.36 -9.80 3.59
CA PRO A 10 -4.96 -10.66 2.48
C PRO A 10 -4.65 -12.08 2.98
N VAL A 11 -5.10 -13.09 2.27
CA VAL A 11 -4.95 -14.48 2.69
C VAL A 11 -3.60 -15.03 2.23
N LEU A 12 -2.76 -15.45 3.18
CA LEU A 12 -1.43 -15.97 2.89
C LEU A 12 -1.50 -17.18 1.95
N GLY A 13 -0.92 -17.03 0.75
CA GLY A 13 -0.85 -18.09 -0.27
C GLY A 13 -2.17 -18.38 -0.98
N ASP A 14 -3.23 -17.62 -0.73
CA ASP A 14 -4.52 -17.78 -1.40
C ASP A 14 -4.95 -16.49 -2.11
N LEU A 15 -4.41 -16.30 -3.31
CA LEU A 15 -4.74 -15.15 -4.15
C LEU A 15 -6.23 -15.10 -4.52
N PRO A 16 -6.91 -16.18 -4.92
CA PRO A 16 -8.34 -16.15 -5.21
C PRO A 16 -9.20 -15.63 -4.05
N ALA A 17 -8.97 -16.08 -2.82
CA ALA A 17 -9.70 -15.60 -1.64
C ALA A 17 -9.42 -14.11 -1.37
N THR A 18 -8.17 -13.67 -1.58
CA THR A 18 -7.79 -12.26 -1.48
C THR A 18 -8.52 -11.41 -2.52
N LEU A 19 -8.58 -11.85 -3.78
CA LEU A 19 -9.28 -11.13 -4.87
C LEU A 19 -10.78 -11.00 -4.61
N GLN A 20 -11.44 -12.04 -4.09
CA GLN A 20 -12.85 -11.96 -3.70
C GLN A 20 -13.12 -10.88 -2.63
N THR A 21 -12.20 -10.75 -1.65
CA THR A 21 -12.30 -9.70 -0.65
C THR A 21 -12.12 -8.32 -1.27
N ILE A 22 -11.13 -8.17 -2.14
CA ILE A 22 -10.87 -6.91 -2.87
C ILE A 22 -12.09 -6.52 -3.72
N ASP A 23 -12.70 -7.44 -4.45
CA ASP A 23 -13.90 -7.17 -5.26
C ASP A 23 -15.01 -6.56 -4.42
N ARG A 24 -15.32 -7.19 -3.28
CA ARG A 24 -16.38 -6.74 -2.37
C ARG A 24 -16.07 -5.35 -1.78
N LEU A 25 -14.83 -5.12 -1.34
CA LEU A 25 -14.43 -3.84 -0.74
C LEU A 25 -14.30 -2.73 -1.78
N CYS A 26 -13.85 -3.04 -3.01
CA CYS A 26 -13.81 -2.07 -4.10
C CYS A 26 -15.22 -1.57 -4.51
N VAL A 27 -16.25 -2.40 -4.44
CA VAL A 27 -17.63 -1.94 -4.65
C VAL A 27 -18.02 -0.89 -3.61
N LEU A 28 -17.67 -1.11 -2.33
CA LEU A 28 -17.92 -0.15 -1.24
C LEU A 28 -17.07 1.11 -1.39
N GLY A 29 -15.86 0.98 -1.96
CA GLY A 29 -14.91 2.06 -2.22
C GLY A 29 -15.06 2.74 -3.58
N SER A 30 -16.04 2.36 -4.40
CA SER A 30 -16.14 2.75 -5.82
C SER A 30 -16.33 4.24 -6.08
N GLN A 31 -16.64 5.02 -5.05
CA GLN A 31 -16.72 6.48 -5.15
C GLN A 31 -15.35 7.19 -4.99
N ALA A 32 -14.28 6.46 -4.63
CA ALA A 32 -12.94 7.02 -4.52
C ALA A 32 -12.30 7.23 -5.90
N ASP A 33 -11.40 8.19 -6.01
CA ASP A 33 -10.55 8.38 -7.18
C ASP A 33 -9.23 7.59 -7.05
N LEU A 34 -8.81 7.34 -5.79
CA LEU A 34 -7.60 6.59 -5.44
C LEU A 34 -7.82 5.75 -4.18
N LEU A 35 -7.59 4.44 -4.28
CA LEU A 35 -7.62 3.51 -3.15
C LEU A 35 -6.23 2.96 -2.86
N VAL A 36 -5.92 2.77 -1.58
CA VAL A 36 -4.68 2.13 -1.12
C VAL A 36 -5.02 0.80 -0.44
N LEU A 37 -4.32 -0.26 -0.81
CA LEU A 37 -4.44 -1.61 -0.27
C LEU A 37 -3.22 -1.96 0.60
N PRO A 38 -3.30 -2.99 1.47
CA PRO A 38 -2.18 -3.42 2.32
C PRO A 38 -0.91 -3.85 1.56
N GLU A 39 0.20 -3.95 2.30
CA GLU A 39 1.50 -4.47 1.84
C GLU A 39 1.40 -5.96 1.46
N LEU A 40 2.18 -6.39 0.43
CA LEU A 40 2.24 -7.78 -0.06
C LEU A 40 0.84 -8.40 -0.26
N CYS A 41 -0.05 -7.62 -0.85
CA CYS A 41 -1.47 -7.93 -0.92
C CYS A 41 -1.78 -9.18 -1.76
N ASN A 42 -0.97 -9.47 -2.79
CA ASN A 42 -1.14 -10.63 -3.64
C ASN A 42 -0.69 -11.96 -2.99
N SER A 43 0.08 -11.92 -1.90
CA SER A 43 0.74 -13.12 -1.37
C SER A 43 0.54 -13.41 0.11
N GLY A 44 0.24 -12.37 0.92
CA GLY A 44 0.40 -12.40 2.37
C GLY A 44 1.83 -12.03 2.77
N TYR A 45 2.17 -12.09 4.07
CA TYR A 45 3.38 -11.49 4.63
C TYR A 45 4.30 -12.47 5.35
N ASN A 46 3.77 -13.30 6.25
CA ASN A 46 4.56 -14.12 7.17
C ASN A 46 4.93 -15.48 6.58
N PHE A 47 5.80 -15.47 5.57
CA PHE A 47 6.23 -16.67 4.87
C PHE A 47 6.99 -17.65 5.77
N GLU A 48 6.79 -18.95 5.60
CA GLU A 48 7.56 -20.01 6.26
C GLU A 48 8.97 -20.12 5.73
N SER A 49 9.14 -19.80 4.46
CA SER A 49 10.40 -20.00 3.74
C SER A 49 10.48 -19.07 2.54
N SER A 50 11.70 -18.87 2.04
CA SER A 50 11.92 -18.17 0.76
C SER A 50 11.27 -18.86 -0.42
N ARG A 51 11.09 -20.20 -0.34
CA ARG A 51 10.32 -20.95 -1.33
C ARG A 51 8.86 -20.51 -1.37
N GLN A 52 8.19 -20.37 -0.23
CA GLN A 52 6.81 -19.90 -0.18
C GLN A 52 6.68 -18.46 -0.69
N ALA A 53 7.62 -17.58 -0.31
CA ALA A 53 7.66 -16.22 -0.84
C ALA A 53 7.79 -16.20 -2.36
N TRP A 54 8.60 -17.12 -2.92
CA TRP A 54 8.79 -17.28 -4.35
C TRP A 54 7.55 -17.82 -5.07
N GLU A 55 6.95 -18.89 -4.54
CA GLU A 55 5.78 -19.55 -5.14
C GLU A 55 4.53 -18.65 -5.16
N THR A 56 4.47 -17.65 -4.27
CA THR A 56 3.37 -16.67 -4.19
C THR A 56 3.70 -15.32 -4.83
N SER A 57 4.89 -15.19 -5.43
CA SER A 57 5.29 -13.97 -6.14
C SER A 57 4.81 -13.98 -7.58
N GLU A 58 4.68 -12.79 -8.16
CA GLU A 58 4.30 -12.63 -9.56
C GLU A 58 5.24 -11.66 -10.27
N GLU A 59 5.46 -11.88 -11.56
CA GLU A 59 6.10 -10.92 -12.47
C GLU A 59 5.06 -9.90 -12.92
N ILE A 60 5.47 -8.64 -13.02
CA ILE A 60 4.52 -7.53 -13.29
C ILE A 60 3.76 -7.76 -14.61
N GLU A 61 4.47 -8.16 -15.65
CA GLU A 61 3.94 -8.30 -17.01
C GLU A 61 2.90 -9.43 -17.13
N GLU A 62 3.01 -10.47 -16.29
CA GLU A 62 2.15 -11.66 -16.33
C GLU A 62 1.22 -11.77 -15.12
N SER A 63 1.23 -10.78 -14.21
CA SER A 63 0.53 -10.84 -12.94
C SER A 63 -0.98 -10.89 -13.10
N ILE A 64 -1.58 -11.97 -12.58
CA ILE A 64 -3.04 -12.12 -12.47
C ILE A 64 -3.61 -11.06 -11.51
N PHE A 65 -2.88 -10.77 -10.42
CA PHE A 65 -3.28 -9.74 -9.46
C PHE A 65 -3.36 -8.36 -10.11
N ILE A 66 -2.35 -7.94 -10.87
CA ILE A 66 -2.33 -6.64 -11.56
C ILE A 66 -3.44 -6.55 -12.61
N GLN A 67 -3.65 -7.61 -13.40
CA GLN A 67 -4.72 -7.68 -14.40
C GLN A 67 -6.10 -7.55 -13.75
N HIS A 68 -6.29 -8.21 -12.58
CA HIS A 68 -7.53 -8.09 -11.83
C HIS A 68 -7.75 -6.67 -11.30
N LEU A 69 -6.73 -6.05 -10.69
CA LEU A 69 -6.80 -4.65 -10.24
C LEU A 69 -7.09 -3.69 -11.41
N ALA A 70 -6.47 -3.91 -12.58
CA ALA A 70 -6.73 -3.09 -13.78
C ALA A 70 -8.20 -3.18 -14.22
N THR A 71 -8.80 -4.37 -14.14
CA THR A 71 -10.22 -4.57 -14.44
C THR A 71 -11.12 -3.79 -13.47
N LEU A 72 -10.79 -3.78 -12.17
CA LEU A 72 -11.52 -3.00 -11.17
C LEU A 72 -11.34 -1.49 -11.40
N CYS A 73 -10.11 -1.05 -11.66
CA CYS A 73 -9.81 0.36 -11.98
C CYS A 73 -10.60 0.84 -13.20
N GLN A 74 -10.69 0.03 -14.25
CA GLN A 74 -11.46 0.36 -15.45
C GLN A 74 -12.97 0.40 -15.16
N ARG A 75 -13.48 -0.58 -14.41
CA ARG A 75 -14.93 -0.70 -14.08
C ARG A 75 -15.43 0.48 -13.24
N HIS A 76 -14.62 0.96 -12.30
CA HIS A 76 -15.01 1.98 -11.32
C HIS A 76 -14.40 3.36 -11.60
N ASP A 77 -13.60 3.50 -12.68
CA ASP A 77 -12.88 4.74 -13.06
C ASP A 77 -12.04 5.31 -11.90
N LEU A 78 -11.26 4.43 -11.24
CA LEU A 78 -10.41 4.77 -10.12
C LEU A 78 -8.98 4.25 -10.31
N SER A 79 -8.05 4.69 -9.46
CA SER A 79 -6.70 4.15 -9.39
C SER A 79 -6.50 3.38 -8.08
N ILE A 80 -5.64 2.36 -8.10
CA ILE A 80 -5.31 1.54 -6.93
C ILE A 80 -3.80 1.54 -6.72
N VAL A 81 -3.37 1.85 -5.49
CA VAL A 81 -2.04 1.54 -5.00
C VAL A 81 -2.11 0.30 -4.11
N SER A 82 -1.30 -0.70 -4.38
CA SER A 82 -1.27 -1.94 -3.59
C SER A 82 0.15 -2.37 -3.28
N GLY A 83 0.36 -2.99 -2.12
CA GLY A 83 1.56 -3.78 -1.88
C GLY A 83 1.58 -5.01 -2.77
N PHE A 84 2.79 -5.46 -3.15
CA PHE A 84 2.98 -6.50 -4.15
C PHE A 84 4.25 -7.30 -3.88
N ASN A 85 4.13 -8.63 -3.85
CA ASN A 85 5.25 -9.57 -3.84
C ASN A 85 5.73 -9.72 -5.28
N GLU A 86 6.73 -8.91 -5.63
CA GLU A 86 7.27 -8.80 -6.98
C GLU A 86 8.39 -9.80 -7.21
N ARG A 87 8.30 -10.56 -8.30
CA ARG A 87 9.40 -11.31 -8.88
C ARG A 87 9.97 -10.56 -10.08
N ASP A 88 11.29 -10.46 -10.15
CA ASP A 88 12.03 -9.87 -11.27
C ASP A 88 13.25 -10.77 -11.55
N GLY A 89 13.14 -11.62 -12.55
CA GLY A 89 14.11 -12.66 -12.83
C GLY A 89 14.28 -13.62 -11.65
N ASP A 90 15.47 -13.67 -11.08
CA ASP A 90 15.84 -14.51 -9.93
C ASP A 90 15.70 -13.83 -8.56
N ARG A 91 15.07 -12.65 -8.52
CA ARG A 91 14.98 -11.81 -7.32
C ARG A 91 13.55 -11.51 -6.93
N LEU A 92 13.34 -11.40 -5.60
CA LEU A 92 12.08 -10.93 -5.04
C LEU A 92 12.23 -9.53 -4.46
N TYR A 93 11.19 -8.71 -4.62
CA TYR A 93 11.08 -7.38 -4.02
C TYR A 93 9.74 -7.22 -3.32
N ASN A 94 9.78 -6.56 -2.17
CA ASN A 94 8.56 -6.05 -1.52
C ASN A 94 8.25 -4.70 -2.17
N SER A 95 7.21 -4.63 -2.97
CA SER A 95 6.91 -3.49 -3.82
C SER A 95 5.56 -2.86 -3.50
N ALA A 96 5.40 -1.58 -3.83
CA ALA A 96 4.11 -0.95 -4.04
C ALA A 96 3.94 -0.69 -5.54
N ILE A 97 2.78 -1.05 -6.06
CA ILE A 97 2.40 -0.82 -7.46
C ILE A 97 1.26 0.19 -7.54
N LEU A 98 1.24 0.96 -8.61
CA LEU A 98 0.11 1.81 -9.00
C LEU A 98 -0.52 1.24 -10.26
N VAL A 99 -1.83 1.02 -10.20
CA VAL A 99 -2.67 0.57 -11.31
C VAL A 99 -3.78 1.59 -11.52
N GLY A 100 -4.06 1.94 -12.74
CA GLY A 100 -5.13 2.88 -13.11
C GLY A 100 -6.08 2.28 -14.14
N PRO A 101 -7.06 3.05 -14.64
CA PRO A 101 -8.05 2.57 -15.62
C PRO A 101 -7.44 2.07 -16.94
N ARG A 102 -6.20 2.48 -17.25
CA ARG A 102 -5.45 2.06 -18.44
C ARG A 102 -4.45 0.93 -18.17
N GLY A 103 -4.47 0.33 -16.97
CA GLY A 103 -3.58 -0.74 -16.54
C GLY A 103 -2.46 -0.28 -15.60
N TYR A 104 -1.39 -1.06 -15.53
CA TYR A 104 -0.22 -0.79 -14.71
C TYR A 104 0.45 0.55 -15.09
N VAL A 105 0.78 1.35 -14.06
CA VAL A 105 1.39 2.69 -14.21
C VAL A 105 2.85 2.70 -13.79
N GLY A 106 3.17 2.07 -12.65
CA GLY A 106 4.52 2.05 -12.13
C GLY A 106 4.62 1.46 -10.73
N LYS A 107 5.84 1.42 -10.19
CA LYS A 107 6.16 0.79 -8.91
C LYS A 107 7.18 1.55 -8.09
N TYR A 108 7.18 1.25 -6.81
CA TYR A 108 8.25 1.51 -5.84
C TYR A 108 8.67 0.17 -5.23
N ARG A 109 9.98 -0.08 -5.11
CA ARG A 109 10.54 -1.21 -4.37
C ARG A 109 11.01 -0.75 -3.00
N LYS A 110 10.60 -1.41 -1.94
CA LYS A 110 10.90 -1.07 -0.55
C LYS A 110 12.41 -0.98 -0.33
N LEU A 111 12.89 0.21 0.04
CA LEU A 111 14.33 0.48 0.21
C LEU A 111 14.88 -0.16 1.50
N HIS A 112 14.11 -0.10 2.60
CA HIS A 112 14.52 -0.57 3.91
C HIS A 112 13.65 -1.74 4.36
N LEU A 113 14.21 -2.94 4.32
CA LEU A 113 13.53 -4.18 4.68
C LEU A 113 13.45 -4.34 6.20
N PHE A 114 12.30 -4.86 6.68
CA PHE A 114 12.03 -5.10 8.09
C PHE A 114 12.27 -6.57 8.47
N SER A 115 13.01 -6.79 9.58
CA SER A 115 13.15 -8.11 10.20
C SER A 115 13.45 -9.24 9.18
N LYS A 116 12.62 -10.29 9.16
CA LYS A 116 12.74 -11.47 8.28
C LYS A 116 12.52 -11.18 6.79
N GLU A 117 12.05 -9.99 6.42
CA GLU A 117 11.96 -9.62 5.00
C GLU A 117 13.32 -9.73 4.28
N LYS A 118 14.41 -9.50 5.02
CA LYS A 118 15.79 -9.61 4.50
C LYS A 118 16.17 -11.03 4.09
N ASP A 119 15.46 -12.05 4.57
CA ASP A 119 15.70 -13.45 4.22
C ASP A 119 15.07 -13.81 2.86
N HIS A 120 14.13 -12.98 2.37
CA HIS A 120 13.35 -13.26 1.17
C HIS A 120 13.54 -12.24 0.06
N PHE A 121 13.63 -10.95 0.42
CA PHE A 121 13.59 -9.84 -0.52
C PHE A 121 14.92 -9.12 -0.65
N GLN A 122 15.15 -8.55 -1.82
CA GLN A 122 16.25 -7.61 -2.06
C GLN A 122 15.82 -6.18 -1.72
N PRO A 123 16.74 -5.33 -1.19
CA PRO A 123 16.49 -3.90 -1.08
C PRO A 123 16.13 -3.28 -2.43
N GLY A 124 15.22 -2.31 -2.40
CA GLY A 124 14.74 -1.65 -3.61
C GLY A 124 15.83 -0.88 -4.35
N ASN A 125 15.72 -0.82 -5.66
CA ASN A 125 16.68 -0.19 -6.58
C ASN A 125 16.01 0.77 -7.58
N ALA A 126 14.70 1.00 -7.47
CA ALA A 126 13.92 1.85 -8.39
C ALA A 126 13.81 3.32 -7.94
N GLY A 127 14.45 3.68 -6.81
CA GLY A 127 14.38 5.02 -6.23
C GLY A 127 13.00 5.33 -5.62
N LEU A 128 12.68 6.62 -5.55
CA LEU A 128 11.43 7.14 -4.97
C LEU A 128 10.63 7.83 -6.09
N PRO A 129 9.72 7.12 -6.76
CA PRO A 129 8.93 7.66 -7.86
C PRO A 129 7.74 8.50 -7.37
N VAL A 130 7.31 9.43 -8.22
CA VAL A 130 6.07 10.19 -8.06
C VAL A 130 5.30 10.10 -9.39
N PHE A 131 4.02 9.80 -9.32
CA PHE A 131 3.14 9.55 -10.46
C PHE A 131 1.99 10.54 -10.48
N GLN A 132 1.47 10.89 -11.66
CA GLN A 132 0.26 11.70 -11.81
C GLN A 132 -0.98 10.81 -11.70
N VAL A 133 -1.89 11.15 -10.78
CA VAL A 133 -3.20 10.49 -10.62
C VAL A 133 -4.27 11.57 -10.49
N GLY A 134 -5.07 11.75 -11.52
CA GLY A 134 -6.02 12.88 -11.57
C GLY A 134 -5.31 14.21 -11.36
N PRO A 135 -5.80 15.06 -10.43
CA PRO A 135 -5.17 16.34 -10.12
C PRO A 135 -3.92 16.23 -9.24
N CYS A 136 -3.67 15.08 -8.59
CA CYS A 136 -2.63 14.90 -7.58
C CYS A 136 -1.39 14.20 -8.13
N ARG A 137 -0.25 14.51 -7.55
CA ARG A 137 1.02 13.77 -7.67
C ARG A 137 1.15 12.82 -6.49
N VAL A 138 1.30 11.53 -6.78
CA VAL A 138 1.24 10.44 -5.79
C VAL A 138 2.63 9.81 -5.63
N GLY A 139 3.16 9.84 -4.42
CA GLY A 139 4.34 9.10 -4.01
C GLY A 139 3.99 7.74 -3.41
N LEU A 140 4.85 6.75 -3.56
CA LEU A 140 4.65 5.40 -3.04
C LEU A 140 5.71 5.08 -1.98
N LEU A 141 5.27 4.52 -0.85
CA LEU A 141 6.13 3.96 0.20
C LEU A 141 5.55 2.59 0.64
N VAL A 142 6.32 1.83 1.42
CA VAL A 142 5.86 0.54 1.97
C VAL A 142 6.26 0.42 3.44
N CYS A 143 5.28 0.29 4.32
CA CYS A 143 5.38 -0.17 5.71
C CYS A 143 6.55 0.43 6.50
N PHE A 144 7.54 -0.37 6.89
CA PHE A 144 8.66 -0.02 7.80
C PHE A 144 9.42 1.26 7.41
N VAL A 145 9.32 1.72 6.16
CA VAL A 145 9.98 2.98 5.76
C VAL A 145 9.42 4.21 6.49
N TRP A 146 8.35 4.06 7.28
CA TRP A 146 7.84 5.12 8.14
C TRP A 146 8.89 5.61 9.16
N VAL A 147 9.88 4.78 9.50
CA VAL A 147 10.98 5.14 10.43
C VAL A 147 11.94 6.15 9.82
N PHE A 148 12.04 6.24 8.49
CA PHE A 148 13.05 7.02 7.76
C PHE A 148 12.46 8.32 7.22
N PRO A 149 12.65 9.49 7.91
CA PRO A 149 12.07 10.76 7.48
C PRO A 149 12.59 11.23 6.10
N GLU A 150 13.74 10.76 5.67
CA GLU A 150 14.37 11.13 4.40
C GLU A 150 13.49 10.74 3.21
N VAL A 151 12.89 9.56 3.21
CA VAL A 151 12.07 9.09 2.07
C VAL A 151 10.82 9.95 1.88
N TRP A 152 10.21 10.39 2.99
CA TRP A 152 9.06 11.28 2.98
C TRP A 152 9.43 12.67 2.42
N ARG A 153 10.56 13.21 2.92
CA ARG A 153 11.07 14.50 2.46
C ARG A 153 11.42 14.48 0.97
N ILE A 154 12.06 13.42 0.48
CA ILE A 154 12.43 13.30 -0.93
C ILE A 154 11.17 13.26 -1.82
N LEU A 155 10.12 12.51 -1.43
CA LEU A 155 8.87 12.48 -2.20
C LEU A 155 8.19 13.85 -2.22
N ALA A 156 8.12 14.54 -1.08
CA ALA A 156 7.57 15.89 -1.00
C ALA A 156 8.35 16.88 -1.88
N LEU A 157 9.69 16.86 -1.84
CA LEU A 157 10.55 17.70 -2.70
C LEU A 157 10.40 17.38 -4.19
N LYS A 158 10.03 16.14 -4.52
CA LYS A 158 9.66 15.75 -5.89
C LYS A 158 8.23 16.18 -6.25
N GLY A 159 7.53 16.84 -5.32
CA GLY A 159 6.21 17.42 -5.51
C GLY A 159 5.07 16.44 -5.31
N ALA A 160 5.22 15.42 -4.48
CA ALA A 160 4.09 14.59 -4.10
C ALA A 160 3.09 15.39 -3.27
N ASP A 161 1.81 15.33 -3.65
CA ASP A 161 0.68 15.88 -2.89
C ASP A 161 0.12 14.83 -1.92
N VAL A 162 0.14 13.57 -2.34
CA VAL A 162 -0.33 12.41 -1.58
C VAL A 162 0.76 11.34 -1.53
N ILE A 163 1.00 10.76 -0.35
CA ILE A 163 1.86 9.59 -0.20
C ILE A 163 0.99 8.40 0.19
N CYS A 164 1.01 7.37 -0.67
CA CYS A 164 0.34 6.10 -0.44
C CYS A 164 1.29 5.12 0.25
N HIS A 165 0.83 4.53 1.34
CA HIS A 165 1.63 3.75 2.26
C HIS A 165 0.99 2.39 2.58
N PRO A 166 1.00 1.41 1.62
CA PRO A 166 0.68 0.01 1.89
C PRO A 166 1.48 -0.54 3.06
N SER A 167 0.82 -1.20 4.03
CA SER A 167 1.46 -1.58 5.29
C SER A 167 0.95 -2.90 5.86
N ASN A 168 1.85 -3.56 6.61
CA ASN A 168 1.59 -4.71 7.49
C ASN A 168 2.23 -4.44 8.86
N LEU A 169 1.69 -3.45 9.59
CA LEU A 169 2.26 -2.94 10.84
C LEU A 169 1.99 -3.92 11.98
N VAL A 170 3.07 -4.29 12.68
CA VAL A 170 3.05 -5.21 13.82
C VAL A 170 3.51 -4.56 15.14
N LEU A 171 3.98 -3.30 15.09
CA LEU A 171 4.41 -2.53 16.28
C LEU A 171 3.29 -1.54 16.67
N PRO A 172 2.52 -1.82 17.73
CA PRO A 172 1.36 -1.01 18.08
C PRO A 172 1.69 0.46 18.35
N GLY A 173 0.94 1.37 17.74
CA GLY A 173 0.97 2.80 18.00
C GLY A 173 2.14 3.58 17.37
N LEU A 174 3.25 2.92 17.00
CA LEU A 174 4.45 3.63 16.54
C LEU A 174 4.23 4.33 15.19
N ALA A 175 3.84 3.57 14.17
CA ALA A 175 3.59 4.15 12.84
C ALA A 175 2.38 5.10 12.87
N GLN A 176 1.34 4.75 13.63
CA GLN A 176 0.14 5.59 13.78
C GLN A 176 0.47 6.97 14.38
N SER A 177 1.48 7.05 15.25
CA SER A 177 1.98 8.32 15.81
C SER A 177 2.92 9.07 14.85
N ALA A 178 3.76 8.35 14.12
CA ALA A 178 4.78 8.94 13.25
C ALA A 178 4.20 9.48 11.92
N VAL A 179 3.27 8.74 11.31
CA VAL A 179 2.72 9.09 9.98
C VAL A 179 2.06 10.48 9.94
N PRO A 180 1.24 10.90 10.90
CA PRO A 180 0.70 12.27 10.94
C PRO A 180 1.80 13.36 11.05
N ILE A 181 2.90 13.07 11.76
CA ILE A 181 4.05 13.98 11.85
C ILE A 181 4.76 14.09 10.49
N HIS A 182 4.89 12.98 9.76
CA HIS A 182 5.43 13.03 8.40
C HIS A 182 4.52 13.82 7.45
N ALA A 183 3.20 13.66 7.55
CA ALA A 183 2.24 14.47 6.80
C ALA A 183 2.45 15.97 7.07
N LEU A 184 2.50 16.36 8.34
CA LEU A 184 2.71 17.75 8.79
C LEU A 184 4.06 18.31 8.30
N THR A 185 5.16 17.62 8.58
CA THR A 185 6.51 18.14 8.32
C THR A 185 6.85 18.20 6.83
N ASN A 186 6.15 17.44 6.00
CA ASN A 186 6.32 17.41 4.55
C ASN A 186 5.20 18.10 3.78
N ARG A 187 4.13 18.53 4.46
CA ARG A 187 2.93 19.17 3.88
C ARG A 187 2.31 18.34 2.77
N VAL A 188 2.08 17.06 3.06
CA VAL A 188 1.47 16.09 2.15
C VAL A 188 0.29 15.40 2.81
N PHE A 189 -0.67 14.95 2.03
CA PHE A 189 -1.63 13.97 2.50
C PHE A 189 -0.98 12.59 2.57
N VAL A 190 -1.40 11.77 3.54
CA VAL A 190 -0.90 10.39 3.66
C VAL A 190 -2.07 9.44 3.79
N VAL A 191 -2.06 8.36 3.02
CA VAL A 191 -2.99 7.24 3.15
C VAL A 191 -2.20 6.00 3.52
N THR A 192 -2.34 5.54 4.76
CA THR A 192 -1.81 4.25 5.22
C THR A 192 -2.93 3.22 5.17
N ALA A 193 -2.79 2.21 4.32
CA ALA A 193 -3.65 1.03 4.32
C ALA A 193 -2.94 -0.12 5.04
N ASN A 194 -3.48 -0.53 6.17
CA ASN A 194 -2.86 -1.53 7.02
C ASN A 194 -3.67 -2.83 7.04
N LYS A 195 -2.97 -3.93 7.29
CA LYS A 195 -3.54 -5.26 7.48
C LYS A 195 -4.12 -5.42 8.88
N ILE A 196 -5.17 -6.23 9.01
CA ILE A 196 -5.77 -6.67 10.27
C ILE A 196 -5.55 -8.15 10.53
N GLY A 197 -5.86 -8.56 11.77
CA GLY A 197 -5.90 -9.96 12.19
C GLY A 197 -4.52 -10.58 12.37
N ALA A 198 -4.49 -11.89 12.54
CA ALA A 198 -3.26 -12.64 12.75
C ALA A 198 -2.87 -13.43 11.51
N GLU A 199 -1.55 -13.56 11.29
CA GLU A 199 -0.97 -14.47 10.31
C GLU A 199 0.17 -15.21 11.00
N ARG A 200 -0.09 -16.47 11.37
CA ARG A 200 0.78 -17.28 12.25
C ARG A 200 1.03 -16.57 13.59
N ASP A 201 2.29 -16.28 13.90
CA ASP A 201 2.75 -15.64 15.14
C ASP A 201 2.72 -14.10 15.11
N LEU A 202 2.37 -13.50 13.97
CA LEU A 202 2.24 -12.05 13.84
C LEU A 202 0.80 -11.59 13.97
N LEU A 203 0.59 -10.55 14.78
CA LEU A 203 -0.68 -9.82 14.89
C LEU A 203 -0.51 -8.43 14.26
N PHE A 204 -1.36 -8.12 13.28
CA PHE A 204 -1.36 -6.84 12.60
C PHE A 204 -2.29 -5.85 13.28
N THR A 205 -1.87 -4.59 13.31
CA THR A 205 -2.47 -3.59 14.20
C THR A 205 -3.74 -2.93 13.65
N GLY A 206 -4.08 -3.13 12.37
CA GLY A 206 -5.15 -2.37 11.74
C GLY A 206 -4.90 -0.87 11.80
N LEU A 207 -5.91 -0.08 12.17
CA LEU A 207 -5.80 1.37 12.32
C LEU A 207 -5.30 2.06 11.05
N SER A 208 -5.80 1.63 9.88
CA SER A 208 -5.55 2.34 8.62
C SER A 208 -5.92 3.81 8.77
N THR A 209 -5.11 4.71 8.24
CA THR A 209 -5.20 6.13 8.60
C THR A 209 -5.05 7.02 7.37
N ILE A 210 -5.85 8.09 7.31
CA ILE A 210 -5.66 9.21 6.38
C ILE A 210 -5.32 10.44 7.20
N ALA A 211 -4.18 11.07 6.89
CA ALA A 211 -3.73 12.30 7.56
C ALA A 211 -3.59 13.44 6.54
N ASP A 212 -3.87 14.66 6.99
CA ASP A 212 -3.77 15.89 6.20
C ASP A 212 -2.39 16.57 6.34
N PRO A 213 -2.07 17.56 5.50
CA PRO A 213 -0.82 18.33 5.56
C PRO A 213 -0.61 19.13 6.85
N LYS A 214 -1.59 19.19 7.75
CA LYS A 214 -1.50 19.81 9.09
C LYS A 214 -1.22 18.78 10.18
N GLY A 215 -1.10 17.49 9.81
CA GLY A 215 -0.91 16.37 10.73
C GLY A 215 -2.19 15.93 11.42
N THR A 216 -3.35 16.41 10.96
CA THR A 216 -4.65 15.97 11.49
C THR A 216 -4.99 14.60 10.92
N VAL A 217 -5.36 13.66 11.77
CA VAL A 217 -5.96 12.40 11.35
C VAL A 217 -7.39 12.67 10.91
N LEU A 218 -7.63 12.66 9.59
CA LEU A 218 -8.96 12.88 9.02
C LEU A 218 -9.87 11.67 9.18
N LEU A 219 -9.28 10.48 9.10
CA LEU A 219 -9.98 9.20 9.24
C LEU A 219 -9.03 8.15 9.79
N GLN A 220 -9.51 7.33 10.72
CA GLN A 220 -8.81 6.16 11.22
C GLN A 220 -9.79 5.00 11.34
N ALA A 221 -9.41 3.83 10.80
CA ALA A 221 -10.16 2.60 10.93
C ALA A 221 -10.01 1.96 12.33
N SER A 222 -10.84 0.96 12.63
CA SER A 222 -10.69 0.10 13.81
C SER A 222 -9.39 -0.72 13.74
N SER A 223 -9.06 -1.38 14.83
CA SER A 223 -7.89 -2.25 14.90
C SER A 223 -8.12 -3.65 14.34
N SER A 224 -9.37 -4.07 14.09
CA SER A 224 -9.70 -5.48 13.88
C SER A 224 -10.72 -5.76 12.78
N GLU A 225 -11.45 -4.74 12.31
CA GLU A 225 -12.54 -4.95 11.35
C GLU A 225 -12.10 -4.64 9.91
N GLU A 226 -12.72 -5.28 8.93
CA GLU A 226 -12.59 -4.89 7.53
C GLU A 226 -13.32 -3.56 7.32
N GLU A 227 -12.60 -2.58 6.78
CA GLU A 227 -13.15 -1.25 6.58
C GLU A 227 -12.69 -0.62 5.26
N VAL A 228 -13.58 0.20 4.70
CA VAL A 228 -13.28 1.11 3.60
C VAL A 228 -13.40 2.53 4.13
N GLY A 229 -12.31 3.26 4.11
CA GLY A 229 -12.26 4.65 4.53
C GLY A 229 -11.99 5.58 3.35
N ILE A 230 -12.80 6.62 3.18
CA ILE A 230 -12.66 7.59 2.08
C ILE A 230 -12.83 9.01 2.63
N VAL A 231 -11.98 9.93 2.16
CA VAL A 231 -12.10 11.36 2.45
C VAL A 231 -11.94 12.17 1.17
N ASP A 232 -12.63 13.32 1.13
CA ASP A 232 -12.39 14.35 0.12
C ASP A 232 -11.19 15.20 0.53
N ILE A 233 -10.28 15.42 -0.43
CA ILE A 233 -9.13 16.30 -0.23
C ILE A 233 -9.07 17.39 -1.29
N ASP A 234 -8.53 18.54 -0.89
CA ASP A 234 -8.13 19.61 -1.79
C ASP A 234 -6.59 19.73 -1.75
N PRO A 235 -5.90 19.36 -2.84
CA PRO A 235 -4.43 19.41 -2.91
C PRO A 235 -3.89 20.82 -3.19
N SER A 236 -4.75 21.83 -3.41
CA SER A 236 -4.37 23.22 -3.72
C SER A 236 -3.79 23.99 -2.54
#